data_ad79f90a3562c545be3e90c3c37465e6
#
_entry.id   ad79f90a3562c545be3e90c3c37465e6
#
_cell.length_a   1.000
_cell.length_b   1.000
_cell.length_c   1.000
_cell.angle_alpha   90.00
_cell.angle_beta   90.00
_cell.angle_gamma   90.00
#
_symmetry.space_group_name_H-M   'P 1'
#
loop_
_entity.id
_entity.type
_entity.pdbx_description
1 polymer ?
#
loop_
_entity_poly.entity_id
_entity_poly.type
_entity_poly.pdbx_seq_one_letter_code
_entity_poly.pdbx_strand_id
1 'polypeptide(L)'
;MVRMSEARRQRKLYSFSRMKYPRSAGILLPPITVMVQFRKLILTISLLACPFSAFPQTHESQLQPISSALQARDFDKAVELSRAALQGSPGNAQLWTLQGIAFASEGDNKQALTAFQQALKISPNNIAALAGAAQVEYTAGSPGAVPLLNRLLQLRPGDPTGHAMLAVLEYRQGNCTAAVPNFQKAGQLLDSQLDALHAYATCLVKLKRLDDAVSVFHRALAVRPDDPRERHILASIQLMDHQAQDALTTLRPLLDAKDVDANTLELASKAFEDVGDTPQAVSTLRQALLSDPRNVSLYLDFANISFAHQSFQVGIDVITEGLVLQPNADDLYVARGVLYVQLAQYDKAEADFEKAYELNPNQSLSTAAQGLAAVQANDLDNALASIQTKLQRKPNDPLLLYLQADVLSQKGVDPGSPEFQLAVRSAKKAVTLQPTLAAARTVLAKLYMQTGQYQEAIEQCRKALVNDPKDQTAVYRLIQALRKTGQQREIPELLQRLAQLREQATKDEQERYRYKIFEDDPASPAPQP
;
A
#
# COMPACT_ATOMS: atom_id res chain seq x y z
N MET A 1 -39.68 26.33 -13.51
CA MET A 1 -39.32 24.91 -13.71
C MET A 1 -38.12 24.65 -14.64
N VAL A 2 -37.76 25.60 -15.52
CA VAL A 2 -36.61 25.42 -16.46
C VAL A 2 -35.24 25.60 -15.78
N ARG A 3 -35.10 26.45 -14.77
CA ARG A 3 -33.82 26.69 -14.07
C ARG A 3 -33.36 25.54 -13.16
N MET A 4 -34.26 24.64 -12.74
CA MET A 4 -33.87 23.45 -11.93
C MET A 4 -33.35 22.28 -12.79
N SER A 5 -33.58 22.28 -14.09
CA SER A 5 -33.09 21.20 -14.97
C SER A 5 -31.63 21.39 -15.40
N GLU A 6 -31.15 22.63 -15.50
CA GLU A 6 -29.74 22.93 -15.84
C GLU A 6 -28.78 22.64 -14.67
N ALA A 7 -29.18 22.99 -13.45
CA ALA A 7 -28.39 22.66 -12.26
C ALA A 7 -28.24 21.13 -12.04
N ARG A 8 -29.26 20.33 -12.45
CA ARG A 8 -29.16 18.86 -12.41
C ARG A 8 -28.32 18.28 -13.57
N ARG A 9 -28.20 18.93 -14.71
CA ARG A 9 -27.34 18.50 -15.82
C ARG A 9 -25.85 18.74 -15.51
N GLN A 10 -25.50 19.83 -14.86
CA GLN A 10 -24.14 20.15 -14.47
C GLN A 10 -23.61 19.24 -13.34
N ARG A 11 -24.49 18.73 -12.44
CA ARG A 11 -24.11 17.85 -11.33
C ARG A 11 -23.75 16.40 -11.72
N LYS A 12 -23.96 15.99 -12.96
CA LYS A 12 -23.74 14.60 -13.40
C LYS A 12 -22.33 14.26 -13.87
N LEU A 13 -21.39 15.20 -13.90
CA LEU A 13 -20.12 14.99 -14.60
C LEU A 13 -18.91 14.70 -13.73
N TYR A 14 -18.94 14.91 -12.43
CA TYR A 14 -17.72 14.76 -11.62
C TYR A 14 -17.96 14.09 -10.27
N SER A 15 -17.84 12.77 -10.25
CA SER A 15 -17.38 12.12 -9.02
C SER A 15 -15.85 12.24 -8.99
N PHE A 16 -15.36 13.32 -8.45
CA PHE A 16 -13.94 13.58 -8.17
C PHE A 16 -13.38 12.67 -7.05
N SER A 17 -14.14 11.68 -6.60
CA SER A 17 -13.76 10.75 -5.54
C SER A 17 -12.51 9.91 -5.83
N ARG A 18 -11.76 10.25 -6.92
CA ARG A 18 -10.56 9.51 -7.29
C ARG A 18 -9.50 10.31 -8.05
N MET A 19 -9.30 11.58 -7.75
CA MET A 19 -7.91 11.98 -7.81
C MET A 19 -7.20 11.19 -6.70
N LYS A 20 -6.53 10.09 -7.07
CA LYS A 20 -5.40 9.64 -6.31
C LYS A 20 -4.39 10.76 -6.43
N TYR A 21 -4.48 11.78 -5.57
CA TYR A 21 -3.25 12.40 -5.14
C TYR A 21 -2.28 11.24 -4.89
N PRO A 22 -1.03 11.29 -5.36
CA PRO A 22 -0.06 10.33 -4.93
C PRO A 22 -0.29 10.24 -3.43
N ARG A 23 -0.82 9.09 -2.98
CA ARG A 23 -1.16 8.90 -1.56
C ARG A 23 0.05 9.42 -0.84
N SER A 24 -0.14 10.49 -0.09
CA SER A 24 0.87 11.06 0.77
C SER A 24 1.72 9.93 1.28
N ALA A 25 2.98 9.94 0.93
CA ALA A 25 4.00 8.91 1.10
C ALA A 25 3.37 7.62 1.59
N GLY A 26 3.03 6.72 0.63
CA GLY A 26 2.42 5.46 1.00
C GLY A 26 3.22 5.00 2.20
N ILE A 27 2.61 4.50 3.25
CA ILE A 27 3.31 4.07 4.44
C ILE A 27 4.50 3.32 3.92
N LEU A 28 5.59 4.03 3.67
CA LEU A 28 6.91 3.49 3.57
C LEU A 28 7.12 3.02 5.00
N LEU A 29 6.56 1.81 5.27
CA LEU A 29 7.20 0.98 6.27
C LEU A 29 8.68 1.16 5.92
N PRO A 30 9.48 1.85 6.75
CA PRO A 30 10.83 2.25 6.37
C PRO A 30 11.45 1.04 5.74
N PRO A 31 12.26 1.16 4.67
CA PRO A 31 12.94 -0.01 4.13
C PRO A 31 13.58 -0.61 5.35
N ILE A 32 12.95 -1.67 5.87
CA ILE A 32 13.44 -2.38 7.03
C ILE A 32 14.74 -2.92 6.48
N THR A 33 15.81 -2.16 6.69
CA THR A 33 17.15 -2.68 6.60
C THR A 33 17.20 -3.65 7.75
N VAL A 34 16.58 -4.82 7.49
CA VAL A 34 16.50 -5.93 8.43
C VAL A 34 17.92 -6.50 8.50
N MET A 35 18.79 -5.75 9.12
CA MET A 35 19.83 -6.36 9.91
C MET A 35 19.13 -6.98 11.11
N VAL A 36 18.44 -8.09 10.85
CA VAL A 36 17.95 -8.97 11.91
C VAL A 36 19.19 -9.46 12.63
N GLN A 37 19.59 -8.69 13.62
CA GLN A 37 20.51 -9.18 14.64
C GLN A 37 19.74 -10.16 15.52
N PHE A 38 19.43 -11.35 14.97
CA PHE A 38 19.09 -12.52 15.79
C PHE A 38 20.33 -12.94 16.60
N ARG A 39 20.90 -11.99 17.35
CA ARG A 39 22.10 -12.21 18.15
C ARG A 39 21.84 -12.97 19.44
N LYS A 40 20.60 -13.35 19.74
CA LYS A 40 20.26 -14.10 20.96
C LYS A 40 19.09 -15.06 20.77
N LEU A 41 19.08 -15.89 19.71
CA LEU A 41 18.42 -17.18 19.89
C LEU A 41 19.44 -18.11 20.53
N ILE A 42 19.57 -18.00 21.84
CA ILE A 42 20.27 -19.03 22.65
C ILE A 42 19.54 -20.32 22.31
N LEU A 43 20.26 -21.24 21.68
CA LEU A 43 19.88 -22.63 21.54
C LEU A 43 19.63 -23.20 22.94
N THR A 44 18.47 -22.99 23.53
CA THR A 44 17.92 -23.89 24.51
C THR A 44 17.51 -25.14 23.76
N ILE A 45 18.50 -25.96 23.41
CA ILE A 45 18.24 -27.35 23.04
C ILE A 45 17.68 -27.96 24.32
N SER A 46 16.34 -27.97 24.42
CA SER A 46 15.65 -28.85 25.36
C SER A 46 16.02 -30.26 24.94
N LEU A 47 17.01 -30.83 25.64
CA LEU A 47 17.26 -32.24 25.65
C LEU A 47 16.02 -32.89 26.27
N LEU A 48 14.98 -33.08 25.44
CA LEU A 48 13.84 -33.92 25.76
C LEU A 48 14.36 -35.32 25.91
N ALA A 49 14.33 -35.81 27.16
CA ALA A 49 14.52 -37.20 27.51
C ALA A 49 13.58 -38.08 26.66
N CYS A 50 14.12 -38.71 25.64
CA CYS A 50 13.49 -39.86 25.01
C CYS A 50 13.62 -41.06 25.94
N PRO A 51 12.57 -41.89 26.11
CA PRO A 51 12.69 -43.12 26.86
C PRO A 51 13.70 -44.07 26.17
N PHE A 52 14.69 -44.47 26.91
CA PHE A 52 15.75 -45.34 26.47
C PHE A 52 15.22 -46.74 26.14
N SER A 53 15.32 -47.14 24.91
CA SER A 53 15.36 -48.53 24.49
C SER A 53 16.80 -48.92 24.24
N ALA A 54 17.24 -50.01 24.82
CA ALA A 54 18.59 -50.52 24.94
C ALA A 54 19.42 -50.47 23.64
N PHE A 55 20.50 -49.66 23.68
CA PHE A 55 21.58 -49.69 22.71
C PHE A 55 22.92 -49.99 23.41
N PRO A 56 23.93 -50.55 22.75
CA PRO A 56 25.15 -51.00 23.39
C PRO A 56 25.93 -49.86 24.03
N GLN A 57 26.35 -50.05 25.26
CA GLN A 57 26.93 -49.09 26.22
C GLN A 57 28.21 -48.35 25.77
N THR A 58 28.83 -48.68 24.65
CA THR A 58 30.11 -48.11 24.21
C THR A 58 29.98 -46.75 23.53
N HIS A 59 28.80 -46.37 23.00
CA HIS A 59 28.62 -45.09 22.32
C HIS A 59 28.17 -43.95 23.24
N GLU A 60 27.49 -44.26 24.34
CA GLU A 60 26.97 -43.28 25.31
C GLU A 60 28.11 -42.60 26.13
N SER A 61 29.17 -43.33 26.40
CA SER A 61 30.35 -42.84 27.17
C SER A 61 31.13 -41.73 26.46
N GLN A 62 31.07 -41.64 25.11
CA GLN A 62 31.79 -40.62 24.35
C GLN A 62 30.98 -39.34 24.15
N LEU A 63 29.64 -39.40 24.13
CA LEU A 63 28.76 -38.24 23.90
C LEU A 63 28.60 -37.36 25.14
N GLN A 64 28.60 -37.99 26.34
CA GLN A 64 28.34 -37.30 27.60
C GLN A 64 29.38 -36.21 27.95
N PRO A 65 30.71 -36.45 27.82
CA PRO A 65 31.70 -35.41 28.08
C PRO A 65 31.58 -34.21 27.15
N ILE A 66 31.27 -34.43 25.87
CA ILE A 66 31.08 -33.37 24.88
C ILE A 66 29.83 -32.56 25.21
N SER A 67 28.72 -33.23 25.52
CA SER A 67 27.47 -32.58 25.90
C SER A 67 27.64 -31.76 27.20
N SER A 68 28.42 -32.26 28.17
CA SER A 68 28.73 -31.53 29.41
C SER A 68 29.57 -30.28 29.15
N ALA A 69 30.56 -30.35 28.25
CA ALA A 69 31.37 -29.20 27.83
C ALA A 69 30.50 -28.14 27.12
N LEU A 70 29.59 -28.55 26.23
CA LEU A 70 28.62 -27.65 25.57
C LEU A 70 27.69 -26.95 26.58
N GLN A 71 27.20 -27.71 27.60
CA GLN A 71 26.36 -27.16 28.67
C GLN A 71 27.13 -26.17 29.54
N ALA A 72 28.40 -26.43 29.81
CA ALA A 72 29.31 -25.55 30.52
C ALA A 72 29.76 -24.34 29.67
N ARG A 73 29.38 -24.26 28.41
CA ARG A 73 29.84 -23.28 27.43
C ARG A 73 31.35 -23.28 27.20
N ASP A 74 32.00 -24.40 27.44
CA ASP A 74 33.40 -24.64 27.12
C ASP A 74 33.49 -25.23 25.70
N PHE A 75 33.33 -24.35 24.73
CA PHE A 75 33.17 -24.75 23.33
C PHE A 75 34.48 -25.30 22.76
N ASP A 76 35.63 -24.68 23.10
CA ASP A 76 36.96 -25.17 22.71
C ASP A 76 37.17 -26.62 23.16
N LYS A 77 36.84 -26.93 24.41
CA LYS A 77 36.91 -28.29 24.96
C LYS A 77 35.93 -29.25 24.27
N ALA A 78 34.70 -28.76 23.92
CA ALA A 78 33.74 -29.57 23.19
C ALA A 78 34.23 -29.91 21.77
N VAL A 79 34.94 -29.00 21.10
CA VAL A 79 35.58 -29.22 19.78
C VAL A 79 36.72 -30.23 19.94
N GLU A 80 37.57 -30.08 20.94
CA GLU A 80 38.69 -31.02 21.19
C GLU A 80 38.19 -32.43 21.46
N LEU A 81 37.25 -32.61 22.40
CA LEU A 81 36.66 -33.90 22.76
C LEU A 81 35.94 -34.55 21.57
N SER A 82 35.18 -33.77 20.80
CA SER A 82 34.48 -34.29 19.61
C SER A 82 35.46 -34.72 18.51
N ARG A 83 36.54 -33.96 18.30
CA ARG A 83 37.60 -34.32 17.34
C ARG A 83 38.30 -35.62 17.75
N ALA A 84 38.66 -35.80 19.04
CA ALA A 84 39.24 -37.02 19.54
C ALA A 84 38.31 -38.24 19.38
N ALA A 85 37.02 -38.07 19.70
CA ALA A 85 36.02 -39.13 19.55
C ALA A 85 35.80 -39.53 18.08
N LEU A 86 35.83 -38.58 17.16
CA LEU A 86 35.68 -38.81 15.72
C LEU A 86 36.86 -39.56 15.09
N GLN A 87 38.06 -39.52 15.70
CA GLN A 87 39.20 -40.39 15.25
C GLN A 87 38.87 -41.87 15.40
N GLY A 88 38.18 -42.23 16.49
CA GLY A 88 37.77 -43.61 16.75
C GLY A 88 36.44 -44.02 16.09
N SER A 89 35.58 -43.04 15.80
CA SER A 89 34.21 -43.28 15.31
C SER A 89 33.80 -42.30 14.22
N PRO A 90 34.46 -42.24 13.04
CA PRO A 90 34.21 -41.26 12.01
C PRO A 90 32.81 -41.38 11.34
N GLY A 91 32.17 -42.53 11.48
CA GLY A 91 30.81 -42.81 10.99
C GLY A 91 29.70 -42.41 11.97
N ASN A 92 29.99 -41.78 13.08
CA ASN A 92 28.99 -41.44 14.05
C ASN A 92 28.40 -40.02 13.78
N ALA A 93 27.19 -39.98 13.27
CA ALA A 93 26.48 -38.74 12.92
C ALA A 93 26.23 -37.82 14.16
N GLN A 94 26.09 -38.41 15.36
CA GLN A 94 25.85 -37.61 16.57
C GLN A 94 27.11 -36.84 17.01
N LEU A 95 28.30 -37.45 16.87
CA LEU A 95 29.58 -36.78 17.15
C LEU A 95 29.79 -35.60 16.19
N TRP A 96 29.55 -35.80 14.91
CA TRP A 96 29.60 -34.71 13.92
C TRP A 96 28.58 -33.61 14.23
N THR A 97 27.39 -33.97 14.72
CA THR A 97 26.37 -32.97 15.10
C THR A 97 26.82 -32.14 16.29
N LEU A 98 27.35 -32.79 17.34
CA LEU A 98 27.86 -32.09 18.53
C LEU A 98 29.07 -31.19 18.19
N GLN A 99 29.95 -31.64 17.31
CA GLN A 99 31.06 -30.84 16.82
C GLN A 99 30.56 -29.60 16.03
N GLY A 100 29.54 -29.77 15.17
CA GLY A 100 28.91 -28.68 14.48
C GLY A 100 28.28 -27.66 15.43
N ILE A 101 27.63 -28.12 16.51
CA ILE A 101 27.06 -27.25 17.55
C ILE A 101 28.18 -26.47 18.26
N ALA A 102 29.31 -27.13 18.60
CA ALA A 102 30.44 -26.47 19.24
C ALA A 102 31.00 -25.34 18.36
N PHE A 103 31.32 -25.63 17.08
CA PHE A 103 31.80 -24.61 16.13
C PHE A 103 30.79 -23.46 15.90
N ALA A 104 29.51 -23.78 15.81
CA ALA A 104 28.48 -22.75 15.67
C ALA A 104 28.42 -21.83 16.90
N SER A 105 28.66 -22.38 18.09
CA SER A 105 28.67 -21.64 19.34
C SER A 105 29.91 -20.77 19.50
N GLU A 106 31.05 -21.17 18.91
CA GLU A 106 32.28 -20.36 18.81
C GLU A 106 32.16 -19.26 17.73
N GLY A 107 31.15 -19.37 16.84
CA GLY A 107 30.97 -18.48 15.70
C GLY A 107 31.71 -18.90 14.43
N ASP A 108 32.37 -20.07 14.43
CA ASP A 108 32.98 -20.63 13.23
C ASP A 108 31.92 -21.35 12.37
N ASN A 109 31.14 -20.52 11.70
CA ASN A 109 30.05 -20.96 10.85
C ASN A 109 30.50 -21.89 9.70
N LYS A 110 31.72 -21.73 9.22
CA LYS A 110 32.24 -22.55 8.11
C LYS A 110 32.53 -23.98 8.59
N GLN A 111 33.20 -24.14 9.69
CA GLN A 111 33.48 -25.48 10.27
C GLN A 111 32.19 -26.12 10.80
N ALA A 112 31.30 -25.33 11.41
CA ALA A 112 29.99 -25.78 11.85
C ALA A 112 29.19 -26.41 10.69
N LEU A 113 29.07 -25.68 9.55
CA LEU A 113 28.35 -26.19 8.39
C LEU A 113 28.98 -27.46 7.82
N THR A 114 30.31 -27.51 7.78
CA THR A 114 31.05 -28.72 7.33
C THR A 114 30.71 -29.91 8.21
N ALA A 115 30.74 -29.75 9.53
CA ALA A 115 30.42 -30.82 10.49
C ALA A 115 28.95 -31.28 10.36
N PHE A 116 28.00 -30.34 10.29
CA PHE A 116 26.58 -30.68 10.07
C PHE A 116 26.38 -31.42 8.75
N GLN A 117 27.06 -31.01 7.65
CA GLN A 117 26.99 -31.71 6.37
C GLN A 117 27.52 -33.14 6.46
N GLN A 118 28.60 -33.40 7.21
CA GLN A 118 29.08 -34.76 7.46
C GLN A 118 28.05 -35.58 8.25
N ALA A 119 27.45 -34.99 9.30
CA ALA A 119 26.38 -35.64 10.05
C ALA A 119 25.20 -36.03 9.12
N LEU A 120 24.80 -35.13 8.20
CA LEU A 120 23.71 -35.37 7.29
C LEU A 120 24.05 -36.34 6.15
N LYS A 121 25.31 -36.46 5.75
CA LYS A 121 25.75 -37.53 4.83
C LYS A 121 25.59 -38.94 5.44
N ILE A 122 25.89 -39.05 6.75
CA ILE A 122 25.78 -40.33 7.48
C ILE A 122 24.31 -40.60 7.84
N SER A 123 23.63 -39.61 8.39
CA SER A 123 22.24 -39.71 8.82
C SER A 123 21.42 -38.54 8.21
N PRO A 124 20.85 -38.72 7.04
CA PRO A 124 20.15 -37.66 6.31
C PRO A 124 18.94 -37.05 7.06
N ASN A 125 18.35 -37.76 8.00
CA ASN A 125 17.21 -37.34 8.80
C ASN A 125 17.59 -36.93 10.23
N ASN A 126 18.86 -36.64 10.49
CA ASN A 126 19.29 -36.13 11.79
C ASN A 126 18.74 -34.71 12.01
N ILE A 127 17.71 -34.63 12.85
CA ILE A 127 16.97 -33.41 13.15
C ILE A 127 17.87 -32.32 13.72
N ALA A 128 18.77 -32.66 14.64
CA ALA A 128 19.66 -31.69 15.26
C ALA A 128 20.67 -31.10 14.26
N ALA A 129 21.19 -31.94 13.36
CA ALA A 129 22.09 -31.51 12.29
C ALA A 129 21.36 -30.65 11.25
N LEU A 130 20.12 -31.00 10.89
CA LEU A 130 19.27 -30.19 10.00
C LEU A 130 18.99 -28.81 10.61
N ALA A 131 18.59 -28.78 11.88
CA ALA A 131 18.29 -27.52 12.59
C ALA A 131 19.56 -26.64 12.71
N GLY A 132 20.69 -27.24 13.09
CA GLY A 132 21.98 -26.53 13.22
C GLY A 132 22.48 -25.98 11.87
N ALA A 133 22.48 -26.80 10.84
CA ALA A 133 22.87 -26.36 9.49
C ALA A 133 21.93 -25.26 8.97
N ALA A 134 20.61 -25.41 9.15
CA ALA A 134 19.63 -24.41 8.75
C ALA A 134 19.82 -23.07 9.49
N GLN A 135 20.12 -23.11 10.79
CA GLN A 135 20.40 -21.92 11.58
C GLN A 135 21.67 -21.19 11.12
N VAL A 136 22.74 -21.93 10.80
CA VAL A 136 24.00 -21.34 10.28
C VAL A 136 23.77 -20.68 8.93
N GLU A 137 23.11 -21.38 7.99
CA GLU A 137 22.77 -20.84 6.67
C GLU A 137 21.81 -19.64 6.76
N TYR A 138 20.83 -19.69 7.67
CA TYR A 138 19.89 -18.59 7.91
C TYR A 138 20.60 -17.33 8.42
N THR A 139 21.50 -17.46 9.40
CA THR A 139 22.26 -16.32 9.95
C THR A 139 23.24 -15.74 8.94
N ALA A 140 23.76 -16.57 8.05
CA ALA A 140 24.59 -16.13 6.92
C ALA A 140 23.78 -15.48 5.78
N GLY A 141 22.44 -15.49 5.86
CA GLY A 141 21.57 -15.00 4.77
C GLY A 141 21.62 -15.87 3.51
N SER A 142 22.09 -17.08 3.63
CA SER A 142 22.29 -18.01 2.50
C SER A 142 20.98 -18.65 2.04
N PRO A 143 20.78 -18.81 0.71
CA PRO A 143 19.62 -19.55 0.18
C PRO A 143 19.64 -21.04 0.55
N GLY A 144 20.78 -21.59 0.99
CA GLY A 144 20.92 -22.96 1.45
C GLY A 144 20.08 -23.31 2.67
N ALA A 145 19.61 -22.32 3.45
CA ALA A 145 18.72 -22.53 4.58
C ALA A 145 17.36 -23.13 4.18
N VAL A 146 16.78 -22.69 3.05
CA VAL A 146 15.43 -23.09 2.64
C VAL A 146 15.26 -24.61 2.47
N PRO A 147 16.12 -25.34 1.71
CA PRO A 147 15.98 -26.79 1.56
C PRO A 147 16.18 -27.54 2.88
N LEU A 148 17.06 -27.05 3.79
CA LEU A 148 17.27 -27.64 5.09
C LEU A 148 16.05 -27.47 6.00
N LEU A 149 15.45 -26.26 6.02
CA LEU A 149 14.23 -25.97 6.76
C LEU A 149 13.05 -26.78 6.23
N ASN A 150 12.88 -26.89 4.94
CA ASN A 150 11.82 -27.71 4.36
C ASN A 150 11.94 -29.16 4.77
N ARG A 151 13.16 -29.72 4.78
CA ARG A 151 13.39 -31.09 5.24
C ARG A 151 13.16 -31.25 6.75
N LEU A 152 13.62 -30.27 7.55
CA LEU A 152 13.34 -30.25 9.00
C LEU A 152 11.83 -30.26 9.26
N LEU A 153 11.06 -29.43 8.54
CA LEU A 153 9.62 -29.31 8.71
C LEU A 153 8.84 -30.51 8.16
N GLN A 154 9.38 -31.27 7.21
CA GLN A 154 8.83 -32.58 6.84
C GLN A 154 8.93 -33.59 7.97
N LEU A 155 10.03 -33.56 8.75
CA LEU A 155 10.25 -34.46 9.89
C LEU A 155 9.57 -33.96 11.17
N ARG A 156 9.46 -32.64 11.33
CA ARG A 156 8.83 -31.95 12.47
C ARG A 156 7.88 -30.86 11.97
N PRO A 157 6.66 -31.21 11.53
CA PRO A 157 5.71 -30.26 10.96
C PRO A 157 5.23 -29.16 11.92
N GLY A 158 5.43 -29.35 13.21
CA GLY A 158 5.06 -28.37 14.25
C GLY A 158 6.24 -27.58 14.83
N ASP A 159 7.44 -27.60 14.21
CA ASP A 159 8.59 -26.86 14.73
C ASP A 159 8.42 -25.34 14.53
N PRO A 160 8.16 -24.57 15.61
CA PRO A 160 7.86 -23.14 15.46
C PRO A 160 9.09 -22.33 15.01
N THR A 161 10.31 -22.78 15.40
CA THR A 161 11.56 -22.10 15.02
C THR A 161 11.86 -22.29 13.54
N GLY A 162 11.68 -23.51 13.03
CA GLY A 162 11.81 -23.79 11.60
C GLY A 162 10.82 -22.99 10.77
N HIS A 163 9.57 -22.91 11.21
CA HIS A 163 8.55 -22.09 10.56
C HIS A 163 8.88 -20.59 10.60
N ALA A 164 9.35 -20.06 11.75
CA ALA A 164 9.73 -18.65 11.86
C ALA A 164 10.87 -18.28 10.89
N MET A 165 11.92 -19.11 10.84
CA MET A 165 13.06 -18.89 9.93
C MET A 165 12.62 -18.95 8.46
N LEU A 166 11.84 -19.97 8.09
CA LEU A 166 11.34 -20.10 6.72
C LEU A 166 10.47 -18.93 6.32
N ALA A 167 9.55 -18.49 7.19
CA ALA A 167 8.67 -17.34 6.94
C ALA A 167 9.46 -16.05 6.67
N VAL A 168 10.52 -15.78 7.46
CA VAL A 168 11.37 -14.59 7.26
C VAL A 168 12.13 -14.67 5.94
N LEU A 169 12.63 -15.85 5.55
CA LEU A 169 13.31 -16.04 4.26
C LEU A 169 12.36 -15.81 3.09
N GLU A 170 11.14 -16.36 3.16
CA GLU A 170 10.10 -16.17 2.14
C GLU A 170 9.68 -14.69 2.05
N TYR A 171 9.54 -14.00 3.19
CA TYR A 171 9.30 -12.56 3.23
C TYR A 171 10.41 -11.76 2.52
N ARG A 172 11.68 -12.07 2.78
CA ARG A 172 12.84 -11.43 2.13
C ARG A 172 12.85 -11.64 0.61
N GLN A 173 12.34 -12.77 0.16
CA GLN A 173 12.15 -13.08 -1.28
C GLN A 173 10.89 -12.42 -1.86
N GLY A 174 10.09 -11.72 -1.05
CA GLY A 174 8.83 -11.10 -1.49
C GLY A 174 7.65 -12.08 -1.59
N ASN A 175 7.83 -13.34 -1.21
CA ASN A 175 6.82 -14.39 -1.30
C ASN A 175 5.90 -14.38 -0.07
N CYS A 176 5.07 -13.35 0.05
CA CYS A 176 4.15 -13.22 1.18
C CYS A 176 3.10 -14.35 1.26
N THR A 177 2.73 -14.94 0.13
CA THR A 177 1.76 -16.04 0.12
C THR A 177 2.27 -17.28 0.84
N ALA A 178 3.56 -17.61 0.71
CA ALA A 178 4.19 -18.71 1.43
C ALA A 178 4.60 -18.32 2.86
N ALA A 179 5.03 -17.07 3.07
CA ALA A 179 5.47 -16.58 4.38
C ALA A 179 4.37 -16.60 5.44
N VAL A 180 3.15 -16.14 5.09
CA VAL A 180 2.04 -15.99 6.04
C VAL A 180 1.67 -17.31 6.75
N PRO A 181 1.45 -18.44 6.08
CA PRO A 181 1.18 -19.71 6.75
C PRO A 181 2.30 -20.17 7.69
N ASN A 182 3.56 -19.87 7.35
CA ASN A 182 4.71 -20.19 8.19
C ASN A 182 4.78 -19.27 9.41
N PHE A 183 4.52 -17.97 9.29
CA PHE A 183 4.37 -17.06 10.44
C PHE A 183 3.24 -17.53 11.39
N GLN A 184 2.09 -17.95 10.84
CA GLN A 184 0.99 -18.48 11.65
C GLN A 184 1.42 -19.70 12.47
N LYS A 185 2.15 -20.65 11.86
CA LYS A 185 2.66 -21.84 12.56
C LYS A 185 3.77 -21.56 13.57
N ALA A 186 4.54 -20.49 13.36
CA ALA A 186 5.51 -20.02 14.36
C ALA A 186 4.84 -19.50 15.64
N GLY A 187 3.60 -19.01 15.53
CA GLY A 187 2.72 -18.70 16.65
C GLY A 187 3.31 -17.69 17.64
N GLN A 188 3.25 -18.03 18.92
CA GLN A 188 3.70 -17.18 20.03
C GLN A 188 5.23 -16.96 20.07
N LEU A 189 6.02 -17.80 19.38
CA LEU A 189 7.47 -17.58 19.28
C LEU A 189 7.82 -16.18 18.74
N LEU A 190 6.93 -15.60 17.93
CA LEU A 190 7.11 -14.27 17.34
C LEU A 190 6.91 -13.14 18.36
N ASP A 191 6.21 -13.35 19.49
CA ASP A 191 5.80 -12.28 20.42
C ASP A 191 7.00 -11.55 21.08
N SER A 192 8.18 -12.12 21.03
CA SER A 192 9.42 -11.47 21.46
C SER A 192 10.28 -10.93 20.31
N GLN A 193 9.79 -11.03 19.06
CA GLN A 193 10.57 -10.79 17.85
C GLN A 193 9.91 -9.72 16.98
N LEU A 194 10.10 -8.45 17.35
CA LEU A 194 9.46 -7.30 16.70
C LEU A 194 9.65 -7.30 15.18
N ASP A 195 10.88 -7.57 14.69
CA ASP A 195 11.17 -7.60 13.26
C ASP A 195 10.39 -8.68 12.50
N ALA A 196 10.19 -9.85 13.15
CA ALA A 196 9.40 -10.92 12.56
C ALA A 196 7.90 -10.59 12.56
N LEU A 197 7.40 -9.93 13.61
CA LEU A 197 6.01 -9.42 13.63
C LEU A 197 5.79 -8.37 12.55
N HIS A 198 6.73 -7.43 12.34
CA HIS A 198 6.65 -6.45 11.26
C HIS A 198 6.67 -7.11 9.87
N ALA A 199 7.54 -8.10 9.66
CA ALA A 199 7.59 -8.86 8.41
C ALA A 199 6.25 -9.59 8.14
N TYR A 200 5.70 -10.21 9.17
CA TYR A 200 4.41 -10.89 9.10
C TYR A 200 3.27 -9.92 8.76
N ALA A 201 3.15 -8.82 9.53
CA ALA A 201 2.13 -7.81 9.31
C ALA A 201 2.26 -7.15 7.93
N THR A 202 3.49 -6.85 7.49
CA THR A 202 3.75 -6.33 6.13
C THR A 202 3.24 -7.27 5.05
N CYS A 203 3.45 -8.58 5.21
CA CYS A 203 2.90 -9.57 4.29
C CYS A 203 1.37 -9.57 4.29
N LEU A 204 0.73 -9.47 5.46
CA LEU A 204 -0.73 -9.41 5.58
C LEU A 204 -1.29 -8.16 4.88
N VAL A 205 -0.67 -6.99 5.08
CA VAL A 205 -1.05 -5.75 4.38
C VAL A 205 -0.93 -5.90 2.86
N LYS A 206 0.19 -6.47 2.36
CA LYS A 206 0.36 -6.74 0.92
C LYS A 206 -0.71 -7.66 0.35
N LEU A 207 -1.15 -8.63 1.13
CA LEU A 207 -2.22 -9.56 0.78
C LEU A 207 -3.63 -9.00 1.05
N LYS A 208 -3.76 -7.73 1.49
CA LYS A 208 -5.01 -7.04 1.84
C LYS A 208 -5.80 -7.72 2.97
N ARG A 209 -5.12 -8.41 3.86
CA ARG A 209 -5.66 -9.02 5.08
C ARG A 209 -5.47 -8.06 6.24
N LEU A 210 -6.21 -6.94 6.22
CA LEU A 210 -5.96 -5.82 7.13
C LEU A 210 -6.35 -6.16 8.58
N ASP A 211 -7.48 -6.82 8.83
CA ASP A 211 -7.88 -7.28 10.17
C ASP A 211 -6.79 -8.13 10.84
N ASP A 212 -6.23 -9.08 10.08
CA ASP A 212 -5.14 -9.93 10.57
C ASP A 212 -3.87 -9.09 10.84
N ALA A 213 -3.58 -8.11 9.98
CA ALA A 213 -2.44 -7.20 10.16
C ALA A 213 -2.60 -6.36 11.44
N VAL A 214 -3.79 -5.81 11.70
CA VAL A 214 -4.11 -5.10 12.95
C VAL A 214 -3.82 -5.98 14.16
N SER A 215 -4.27 -7.24 14.14
CA SER A 215 -4.02 -8.20 15.22
C SER A 215 -2.52 -8.44 15.46
N VAL A 216 -1.72 -8.56 14.40
CA VAL A 216 -0.26 -8.73 14.51
C VAL A 216 0.43 -7.44 14.98
N PHE A 217 -0.03 -6.26 14.54
CA PHE A 217 0.52 -4.98 15.03
C PHE A 217 0.19 -4.72 16.50
N HIS A 218 -0.96 -5.19 17.01
CA HIS A 218 -1.21 -5.18 18.45
C HIS A 218 -0.16 -6.00 19.23
N ARG A 219 0.25 -7.16 18.71
CA ARG A 219 1.34 -7.94 19.30
C ARG A 219 2.67 -7.19 19.23
N ALA A 220 2.96 -6.51 18.11
CA ALA A 220 4.16 -5.68 17.97
C ALA A 220 4.17 -4.52 18.98
N LEU A 221 3.04 -3.81 19.13
CA LEU A 221 2.88 -2.75 20.11
C LEU A 221 3.06 -3.28 21.56
N ALA A 222 2.61 -4.51 21.85
CA ALA A 222 2.80 -5.11 23.16
C ALA A 222 4.29 -5.35 23.51
N VAL A 223 5.16 -5.53 22.51
CA VAL A 223 6.61 -5.62 22.70
C VAL A 223 7.22 -4.26 23.09
N ARG A 224 6.69 -3.17 22.53
CA ARG A 224 7.13 -1.78 22.77
C ARG A 224 5.95 -0.86 22.99
N PRO A 225 5.27 -0.92 24.14
CA PRO A 225 4.01 -0.19 24.36
C PRO A 225 4.16 1.33 24.36
N ASP A 226 5.36 1.84 24.65
CA ASP A 226 5.64 3.28 24.73
C ASP A 226 6.32 3.84 23.46
N ASP A 227 6.53 3.00 22.43
CA ASP A 227 7.13 3.46 21.17
C ASP A 227 6.08 4.18 20.30
N PRO A 228 6.22 5.49 20.05
CA PRO A 228 5.28 6.23 19.21
C PRO A 228 5.16 5.65 17.79
N ARG A 229 6.24 5.08 17.26
CA ARG A 229 6.26 4.52 15.89
C ARG A 229 5.34 3.31 15.77
N GLU A 230 5.33 2.43 16.79
CA GLU A 230 4.44 1.26 16.80
C GLU A 230 2.97 1.70 16.83
N ARG A 231 2.65 2.76 17.60
CA ARG A 231 1.30 3.33 17.65
C ARG A 231 0.90 3.97 16.31
N HIS A 232 1.80 4.72 15.67
CA HIS A 232 1.56 5.31 14.36
C HIS A 232 1.30 4.24 13.29
N ILE A 233 2.10 3.16 13.27
CA ILE A 233 1.93 2.07 12.32
C ILE A 233 0.57 1.39 12.55
N LEU A 234 0.26 1.04 13.80
CA LEU A 234 -1.01 0.39 14.13
C LEU A 234 -2.20 1.28 13.75
N ALA A 235 -2.20 2.57 14.16
CA ALA A 235 -3.27 3.50 13.83
C ALA A 235 -3.45 3.68 12.32
N SER A 236 -2.34 3.74 11.58
CA SER A 236 -2.38 3.83 10.12
C SER A 236 -3.03 2.61 9.47
N ILE A 237 -2.76 1.40 9.97
CA ILE A 237 -3.38 0.17 9.45
C ILE A 237 -4.86 0.10 9.87
N GLN A 238 -5.20 0.52 11.09
CA GLN A 238 -6.59 0.63 11.55
C GLN A 238 -7.39 1.60 10.66
N LEU A 239 -6.82 2.75 10.29
CA LEU A 239 -7.46 3.65 9.32
C LEU A 239 -7.62 3.03 7.93
N MET A 240 -6.61 2.28 7.45
CA MET A 240 -6.72 1.55 6.18
C MET A 240 -7.84 0.49 6.21
N ASP A 241 -8.13 -0.05 7.38
CA ASP A 241 -9.15 -1.07 7.64
C ASP A 241 -10.49 -0.46 8.09
N HIS A 242 -10.65 0.86 7.97
CA HIS A 242 -11.85 1.61 8.39
C HIS A 242 -12.20 1.49 9.89
N GLN A 243 -11.21 1.20 10.74
CA GLN A 243 -11.32 1.12 12.20
C GLN A 243 -10.91 2.46 12.84
N ALA A 244 -11.53 3.57 12.43
CA ALA A 244 -11.11 4.91 12.83
C ALA A 244 -11.22 5.17 14.34
N GLN A 245 -12.24 4.62 15.01
CA GLN A 245 -12.39 4.74 16.46
C GLN A 245 -11.26 4.02 17.22
N ASP A 246 -10.82 2.87 16.73
CA ASP A 246 -9.69 2.14 17.32
C ASP A 246 -8.38 2.87 17.07
N ALA A 247 -8.23 3.51 15.90
CA ALA A 247 -7.08 4.36 15.60
C ALA A 247 -6.96 5.53 16.59
N LEU A 248 -8.07 6.22 16.91
CA LEU A 248 -8.11 7.28 17.94
C LEU A 248 -7.71 6.73 19.32
N THR A 249 -8.20 5.54 19.68
CA THR A 249 -7.83 4.89 20.94
C THR A 249 -6.34 4.55 20.98
N THR A 250 -5.78 4.07 19.88
CA THR A 250 -4.35 3.77 19.74
C THR A 250 -3.48 5.03 19.84
N LEU A 251 -3.93 6.16 19.27
CA LEU A 251 -3.21 7.43 19.28
C LEU A 251 -3.37 8.21 20.58
N ARG A 252 -4.39 7.93 21.40
CA ARG A 252 -4.74 8.69 22.59
C ARG A 252 -3.56 9.00 23.53
N PRO A 253 -2.69 8.01 23.89
CA PRO A 253 -1.55 8.29 24.76
C PRO A 253 -0.55 9.31 24.17
N LEU A 254 -0.48 9.42 22.84
CA LEU A 254 0.35 10.42 22.16
C LEU A 254 -0.34 11.78 22.09
N LEU A 255 -1.67 11.78 21.92
CA LEU A 255 -2.48 13.01 21.90
C LEU A 255 -2.57 13.68 23.28
N ASP A 256 -2.52 12.89 24.35
CA ASP A 256 -2.52 13.37 25.75
C ASP A 256 -1.13 13.89 26.19
N ALA A 257 -0.09 13.77 25.34
CA ALA A 257 1.24 14.28 25.62
C ALA A 257 1.28 15.82 25.56
N LYS A 258 2.23 16.44 26.28
CA LYS A 258 2.38 17.90 26.31
C LYS A 258 2.74 18.49 24.94
N ASP A 259 3.61 17.78 24.20
CA ASP A 259 4.09 18.20 22.89
C ASP A 259 3.73 17.09 21.89
N VAL A 260 2.65 17.29 21.14
CA VAL A 260 2.15 16.33 20.16
C VAL A 260 2.83 16.60 18.81
N ASP A 261 3.44 15.58 18.23
CA ASP A 261 4.09 15.72 16.93
C ASP A 261 3.07 15.81 15.78
N ALA A 262 3.50 16.43 14.66
CA ALA A 262 2.64 16.67 13.51
C ALA A 262 2.08 15.38 12.88
N ASN A 263 2.83 14.27 12.90
CA ASN A 263 2.37 13.00 12.34
C ASN A 263 1.23 12.40 13.18
N THR A 264 1.34 12.48 14.52
CA THR A 264 0.25 12.08 15.43
C THR A 264 -1.01 12.89 15.15
N LEU A 265 -0.88 14.21 15.01
CA LEU A 265 -2.00 15.11 14.72
C LEU A 265 -2.60 14.84 13.33
N GLU A 266 -1.78 14.57 12.32
CA GLU A 266 -2.23 14.20 10.97
C GLU A 266 -3.07 12.91 10.98
N LEU A 267 -2.57 11.85 11.63
CA LEU A 267 -3.30 10.59 11.76
C LEU A 267 -4.59 10.75 12.56
N ALA A 268 -4.55 11.53 13.64
CA ALA A 268 -5.74 11.81 14.45
C ALA A 268 -6.78 12.62 13.66
N SER A 269 -6.35 13.60 12.85
CA SER A 269 -7.25 14.35 11.98
C SER A 269 -7.97 13.44 10.98
N LYS A 270 -7.24 12.52 10.35
CA LYS A 270 -7.82 11.51 9.45
C LYS A 270 -8.83 10.61 10.16
N ALA A 271 -8.49 10.18 11.38
CA ALA A 271 -9.38 9.35 12.19
C ALA A 271 -10.65 10.11 12.62
N PHE A 272 -10.53 11.37 13.04
CA PHE A 272 -11.69 12.22 13.36
C PHE A 272 -12.59 12.45 12.15
N GLU A 273 -12.01 12.67 10.96
CA GLU A 273 -12.79 12.80 9.73
C GLU A 273 -13.54 11.51 9.40
N ASP A 274 -12.89 10.35 9.51
CA ASP A 274 -13.48 9.04 9.22
C ASP A 274 -14.62 8.66 10.21
N VAL A 275 -14.56 9.13 11.46
CA VAL A 275 -15.69 8.97 12.41
C VAL A 275 -16.77 10.04 12.24
N GLY A 276 -16.56 11.02 11.36
CA GLY A 276 -17.51 12.10 11.06
C GLY A 276 -17.43 13.27 12.02
N ASP A 277 -16.35 13.41 12.79
CA ASP A 277 -16.08 14.58 13.63
C ASP A 277 -15.17 15.58 12.89
N THR A 278 -15.70 16.16 11.81
CA THR A 278 -14.99 17.14 10.99
C THR A 278 -14.48 18.36 11.77
N PRO A 279 -15.21 18.92 12.78
CA PRO A 279 -14.67 20.00 13.58
C PRO A 279 -13.37 19.64 14.30
N GLN A 280 -13.29 18.46 14.90
CA GLN A 280 -12.06 17.97 15.53
C GLN A 280 -10.97 17.65 14.49
N ALA A 281 -11.32 17.06 13.36
CA ALA A 281 -10.39 16.82 12.27
C ALA A 281 -9.69 18.11 11.83
N VAL A 282 -10.46 19.17 11.55
CA VAL A 282 -9.93 20.47 11.12
C VAL A 282 -9.10 21.13 12.22
N SER A 283 -9.58 21.11 13.48
CA SER A 283 -8.85 21.68 14.62
C SER A 283 -7.49 21.00 14.80
N THR A 284 -7.47 19.67 14.76
CA THR A 284 -6.25 18.86 14.91
C THR A 284 -5.29 19.09 13.75
N LEU A 285 -5.81 19.18 12.51
CA LEU A 285 -4.98 19.44 11.33
C LEU A 285 -4.37 20.85 11.33
N ARG A 286 -5.09 21.85 11.85
CA ARG A 286 -4.53 23.19 12.08
C ARG A 286 -3.39 23.17 13.10
N GLN A 287 -3.51 22.39 14.16
CA GLN A 287 -2.42 22.21 15.13
C GLN A 287 -1.20 21.55 14.48
N ALA A 288 -1.42 20.52 13.62
CA ALA A 288 -0.35 19.90 12.84
C ALA A 288 0.37 20.92 11.95
N LEU A 289 -0.36 21.77 11.24
CA LEU A 289 0.19 22.85 10.42
C LEU A 289 0.99 23.88 11.22
N LEU A 290 0.59 24.19 12.45
CA LEU A 290 1.37 25.06 13.34
C LEU A 290 2.66 24.39 13.83
N SER A 291 2.63 23.06 14.04
CA SER A 291 3.80 22.28 14.48
C SER A 291 4.80 22.05 13.34
N ASP A 292 4.33 21.77 12.12
CA ASP A 292 5.19 21.57 10.93
C ASP A 292 4.63 22.32 9.71
N PRO A 293 4.83 23.65 9.64
CA PRO A 293 4.24 24.49 8.58
C PRO A 293 4.88 24.28 7.19
N ARG A 294 5.94 23.45 7.08
CA ARG A 294 6.55 23.14 5.78
C ARG A 294 6.13 21.78 5.23
N ASN A 295 5.30 21.06 5.94
CA ASN A 295 4.84 19.74 5.51
C ASN A 295 3.69 19.88 4.49
N VAL A 296 4.01 19.66 3.23
CA VAL A 296 3.06 19.74 2.10
C VAL A 296 1.86 18.80 2.29
N SER A 297 2.07 17.62 2.90
CA SER A 297 1.00 16.63 3.12
C SER A 297 -0.17 17.21 3.93
N LEU A 298 0.12 18.02 4.95
CA LEU A 298 -0.91 18.62 5.82
C LEU A 298 -1.82 19.59 5.06
N TYR A 299 -1.25 20.37 4.14
CA TYR A 299 -2.04 21.27 3.28
C TYR A 299 -2.92 20.50 2.30
N LEU A 300 -2.39 19.37 1.76
CA LEU A 300 -3.16 18.49 0.88
C LEU A 300 -4.31 17.81 1.64
N ASP A 301 -4.08 17.37 2.86
CA ASP A 301 -5.13 16.81 3.71
C ASP A 301 -6.21 17.87 4.02
N PHE A 302 -5.80 19.12 4.28
CA PHE A 302 -6.74 20.23 4.48
C PHE A 302 -7.56 20.51 3.20
N ALA A 303 -6.91 20.48 2.04
CA ALA A 303 -7.59 20.60 0.75
C ALA A 303 -8.63 19.48 0.53
N ASN A 304 -8.28 18.24 0.92
CA ASN A 304 -9.18 17.09 0.80
C ASN A 304 -10.42 17.26 1.69
N ILE A 305 -10.26 17.66 2.96
CA ILE A 305 -11.39 17.94 3.86
C ILE A 305 -12.23 19.09 3.29
N SER A 306 -11.58 20.20 2.89
CA SER A 306 -12.27 21.35 2.30
C SER A 306 -13.04 20.98 1.04
N PHE A 307 -12.49 20.13 0.20
CA PHE A 307 -13.18 19.62 -1.00
C PHE A 307 -14.37 18.71 -0.63
N ALA A 308 -14.17 17.80 0.32
CA ALA A 308 -15.22 16.86 0.76
C ALA A 308 -16.43 17.61 1.31
N HIS A 309 -16.21 18.69 2.07
CA HIS A 309 -17.26 19.49 2.69
C HIS A 309 -17.63 20.75 1.92
N GLN A 310 -17.19 20.91 0.67
CA GLN A 310 -17.50 22.04 -0.21
C GLN A 310 -17.12 23.42 0.34
N SER A 311 -16.13 23.47 1.21
CA SER A 311 -15.55 24.69 1.79
C SER A 311 -14.34 25.13 0.96
N PHE A 312 -14.56 25.32 -0.34
CA PHE A 312 -13.49 25.48 -1.32
C PHE A 312 -12.61 26.69 -1.07
N GLN A 313 -13.21 27.84 -0.65
CA GLN A 313 -12.44 29.05 -0.37
C GLN A 313 -11.51 28.87 0.81
N VAL A 314 -11.96 28.20 1.88
CA VAL A 314 -11.12 27.89 3.05
C VAL A 314 -9.92 27.05 2.67
N GLY A 315 -10.13 26.03 1.83
CA GLY A 315 -9.04 25.21 1.29
C GLY A 315 -8.04 26.01 0.45
N ILE A 316 -8.54 26.92 -0.41
CA ILE A 316 -7.71 27.81 -1.23
C ILE A 316 -6.84 28.71 -0.34
N ASP A 317 -7.40 29.29 0.71
CA ASP A 317 -6.68 30.19 1.59
C ASP A 317 -5.54 29.46 2.32
N VAL A 318 -5.83 28.29 2.89
CA VAL A 318 -4.81 27.46 3.57
C VAL A 318 -3.71 27.00 2.60
N ILE A 319 -4.07 26.53 1.40
CA ILE A 319 -3.06 26.12 0.39
C ILE A 319 -2.22 27.34 -0.02
N THR A 320 -2.81 28.52 -0.12
CA THR A 320 -2.09 29.74 -0.50
C THR A 320 -1.02 30.08 0.54
N GLU A 321 -1.30 29.91 1.84
CA GLU A 321 -0.28 30.03 2.90
C GLU A 321 0.83 28.99 2.74
N GLY A 322 0.47 27.74 2.43
CA GLY A 322 1.43 26.68 2.15
C GLY A 322 2.35 27.00 0.97
N LEU A 323 1.81 27.59 -0.09
CA LEU A 323 2.59 27.99 -1.28
C LEU A 323 3.53 29.17 -1.00
N VAL A 324 3.25 30.02 -0.01
CA VAL A 324 4.22 31.05 0.44
C VAL A 324 5.47 30.38 1.04
N LEU A 325 5.28 29.31 1.80
CA LEU A 325 6.36 28.59 2.47
C LEU A 325 7.05 27.56 1.55
N GLN A 326 6.32 27.01 0.58
CA GLN A 326 6.74 25.96 -0.33
C GLN A 326 6.38 26.31 -1.79
N PRO A 327 7.00 27.35 -2.39
CA PRO A 327 6.62 27.87 -3.71
C PRO A 327 6.90 26.90 -4.88
N ASN A 328 7.62 25.82 -4.63
CA ASN A 328 7.93 24.79 -5.62
C ASN A 328 7.14 23.49 -5.41
N ALA A 329 6.17 23.47 -4.51
CA ALA A 329 5.32 22.32 -4.28
C ALA A 329 4.23 22.25 -5.37
N ASP A 330 4.51 21.53 -6.45
CA ASP A 330 3.60 21.37 -7.58
C ASP A 330 2.25 20.76 -7.19
N ASP A 331 2.22 19.83 -6.23
CA ASP A 331 1.00 19.22 -5.71
C ASP A 331 0.04 20.26 -5.07
N LEU A 332 0.58 21.30 -4.42
CA LEU A 332 -0.25 22.37 -3.84
C LEU A 332 -0.90 23.24 -4.93
N TYR A 333 -0.19 23.53 -6.02
CA TYR A 333 -0.80 24.21 -7.17
C TYR A 333 -1.90 23.36 -7.79
N VAL A 334 -1.68 22.05 -7.97
CA VAL A 334 -2.72 21.15 -8.45
C VAL A 334 -3.94 21.18 -7.53
N ALA A 335 -3.75 21.05 -6.22
CA ALA A 335 -4.83 21.05 -5.25
C ALA A 335 -5.62 22.36 -5.26
N ARG A 336 -4.94 23.52 -5.29
CA ARG A 336 -5.59 24.83 -5.33
C ARG A 336 -6.33 25.04 -6.65
N GLY A 337 -5.73 24.65 -7.77
CA GLY A 337 -6.38 24.69 -9.08
C GLY A 337 -7.69 23.90 -9.11
N VAL A 338 -7.71 22.71 -8.49
CA VAL A 338 -8.93 21.90 -8.37
C VAL A 338 -10.02 22.63 -7.56
N LEU A 339 -9.65 23.28 -6.46
CA LEU A 339 -10.61 24.05 -5.65
C LEU A 339 -11.12 25.30 -6.41
N TYR A 340 -10.26 25.99 -7.19
CA TYR A 340 -10.68 27.10 -8.05
C TYR A 340 -11.69 26.64 -9.11
N VAL A 341 -11.54 25.44 -9.69
CA VAL A 341 -12.52 24.87 -10.62
C VAL A 341 -13.90 24.76 -9.95
N GLN A 342 -13.98 24.36 -8.69
CA GLN A 342 -15.24 24.23 -7.97
C GLN A 342 -15.94 25.57 -7.75
N LEU A 343 -15.17 26.66 -7.67
CA LEU A 343 -15.70 28.04 -7.58
C LEU A 343 -15.92 28.70 -8.94
N ALA A 344 -15.75 27.95 -10.05
CA ALA A 344 -15.81 28.46 -11.42
C ALA A 344 -14.79 29.59 -11.70
N GLN A 345 -13.67 29.65 -10.93
CA GLN A 345 -12.57 30.59 -11.16
C GLN A 345 -11.53 29.98 -12.11
N TYR A 346 -11.94 29.77 -13.35
CA TYR A 346 -11.20 28.94 -14.32
C TYR A 346 -9.84 29.52 -14.69
N ASP A 347 -9.72 30.86 -14.83
CA ASP A 347 -8.44 31.53 -15.15
C ASP A 347 -7.39 31.26 -14.06
N LYS A 348 -7.81 31.31 -12.78
CA LYS A 348 -6.91 31.01 -11.66
C LYS A 348 -6.55 29.53 -11.61
N ALA A 349 -7.51 28.66 -11.90
CA ALA A 349 -7.27 27.23 -11.97
C ALA A 349 -6.25 26.90 -13.08
N GLU A 350 -6.40 27.51 -14.26
CA GLU A 350 -5.47 27.30 -15.36
C GLU A 350 -4.05 27.77 -15.01
N ALA A 351 -3.90 28.95 -14.43
CA ALA A 351 -2.61 29.47 -13.99
C ALA A 351 -1.91 28.54 -12.96
N ASP A 352 -2.67 27.99 -12.01
CA ASP A 352 -2.14 27.04 -11.04
C ASP A 352 -1.72 25.71 -11.69
N PHE A 353 -2.53 25.19 -12.62
CA PHE A 353 -2.18 23.97 -13.33
C PHE A 353 -0.97 24.16 -14.25
N GLU A 354 -0.84 25.33 -14.90
CA GLU A 354 0.35 25.66 -15.71
C GLU A 354 1.60 25.71 -14.81
N LYS A 355 1.47 26.34 -13.64
CA LYS A 355 2.60 26.42 -12.69
C LYS A 355 3.00 25.04 -12.16
N ALA A 356 2.04 24.19 -11.82
CA ALA A 356 2.32 22.81 -11.41
C ALA A 356 3.05 22.05 -12.53
N TYR A 357 2.61 22.23 -13.78
CA TYR A 357 3.24 21.59 -14.93
C TYR A 357 4.66 22.10 -15.23
N GLU A 358 4.92 23.41 -15.04
CA GLU A 358 6.28 23.95 -15.14
C GLU A 358 7.23 23.32 -14.12
N LEU A 359 6.74 23.13 -12.89
CA LEU A 359 7.52 22.57 -11.78
C LEU A 359 7.75 21.06 -11.95
N ASN A 360 6.76 20.34 -12.41
CA ASN A 360 6.83 18.89 -12.61
C ASN A 360 6.18 18.47 -13.95
N PRO A 361 6.91 18.56 -15.07
CA PRO A 361 6.38 18.23 -16.40
C PRO A 361 5.92 16.79 -16.57
N ASN A 362 6.32 15.89 -15.67
CA ASN A 362 5.94 14.47 -15.72
C ASN A 362 4.59 14.20 -15.01
N GLN A 363 4.08 15.16 -14.27
CA GLN A 363 2.74 15.05 -13.69
C GLN A 363 1.67 15.28 -14.75
N SER A 364 1.13 14.18 -15.25
CA SER A 364 0.01 14.20 -16.19
C SER A 364 -1.27 14.80 -15.61
N LEU A 365 -1.37 14.89 -14.28
CA LEU A 365 -2.54 15.35 -13.56
C LEU A 365 -2.83 16.85 -13.76
N SER A 366 -1.79 17.71 -13.76
CA SER A 366 -1.95 19.15 -13.97
C SER A 366 -2.50 19.47 -15.35
N THR A 367 -2.06 18.75 -16.38
CA THR A 367 -2.52 18.92 -17.76
C THR A 367 -3.98 18.47 -17.94
N ALA A 368 -4.37 17.40 -17.24
CA ALA A 368 -5.77 16.93 -17.24
C ALA A 368 -6.69 17.95 -16.60
N ALA A 369 -6.28 18.52 -15.48
CA ALA A 369 -7.08 19.48 -14.77
C ALA A 369 -7.27 20.79 -15.57
N GLN A 370 -6.28 21.22 -16.36
CA GLN A 370 -6.43 22.35 -17.28
C GLN A 370 -7.54 22.12 -18.30
N GLY A 371 -7.54 20.95 -18.94
CA GLY A 371 -8.58 20.61 -19.92
C GLY A 371 -9.96 20.50 -19.29
N LEU A 372 -10.05 19.94 -18.09
CA LEU A 372 -11.29 19.83 -17.33
C LEU A 372 -11.84 21.21 -16.93
N ALA A 373 -10.97 22.14 -16.52
CA ALA A 373 -11.38 23.52 -16.23
C ALA A 373 -11.98 24.20 -17.46
N ALA A 374 -11.32 24.07 -18.60
CA ALA A 374 -11.81 24.65 -19.86
C ALA A 374 -13.14 24.01 -20.32
N VAL A 375 -13.29 22.70 -20.15
CA VAL A 375 -14.55 21.99 -20.47
C VAL A 375 -15.70 22.41 -19.53
N GLN A 376 -15.43 22.63 -18.25
CA GLN A 376 -16.44 23.10 -17.30
C GLN A 376 -16.91 24.53 -17.57
N ALA A 377 -16.07 25.36 -18.17
CA ALA A 377 -16.46 26.69 -18.65
C ALA A 377 -17.49 26.65 -19.80
N ASN A 378 -17.83 25.47 -20.29
CA ASN A 378 -18.70 25.20 -21.43
C ASN A 378 -18.22 25.87 -22.74
N ASP A 379 -16.91 26.16 -22.80
CA ASP A 379 -16.26 26.75 -23.98
C ASP A 379 -15.40 25.69 -24.66
N LEU A 380 -16.07 24.75 -25.33
CA LEU A 380 -15.42 23.63 -26.01
C LEU A 380 -14.49 24.07 -27.14
N ASP A 381 -14.71 25.25 -27.72
CA ASP A 381 -13.89 25.78 -28.80
C ASP A 381 -12.57 26.32 -28.28
N ASN A 382 -12.59 27.11 -27.22
CA ASN A 382 -11.37 27.57 -26.54
C ASN A 382 -10.59 26.42 -25.90
N ALA A 383 -11.29 25.46 -25.29
CA ALA A 383 -10.67 24.25 -24.78
C ALA A 383 -9.90 23.48 -25.87
N LEU A 384 -10.54 23.31 -27.05
CA LEU A 384 -9.91 22.61 -28.16
C LEU A 384 -8.70 23.38 -28.71
N ALA A 385 -8.78 24.70 -28.84
CA ALA A 385 -7.68 25.55 -29.31
C ALA A 385 -6.50 25.52 -28.34
N SER A 386 -6.75 25.61 -27.02
CA SER A 386 -5.72 25.49 -25.98
C SER A 386 -5.02 24.12 -26.03
N ILE A 387 -5.79 23.03 -26.08
CA ILE A 387 -5.25 21.67 -26.18
C ILE A 387 -4.43 21.50 -27.46
N GLN A 388 -4.89 22.02 -28.61
CA GLN A 388 -4.16 21.93 -29.87
C GLN A 388 -2.82 22.68 -29.80
N THR A 389 -2.79 23.87 -29.21
CA THR A 389 -1.57 24.66 -29.02
C THR A 389 -0.55 23.90 -28.14
N LYS A 390 -1.02 23.25 -27.08
CA LYS A 390 -0.17 22.43 -26.20
C LYS A 390 0.33 21.16 -26.91
N LEU A 391 -0.51 20.53 -27.75
CA LEU A 391 -0.12 19.37 -28.57
C LEU A 391 0.93 19.72 -29.64
N GLN A 392 0.99 20.96 -30.13
CA GLN A 392 2.09 21.40 -31.01
C GLN A 392 3.45 21.31 -30.30
N ARG A 393 3.48 21.62 -29.01
CA ARG A 393 4.71 21.53 -28.18
C ARG A 393 4.97 20.10 -27.69
N LYS A 394 3.92 19.32 -27.42
CA LYS A 394 3.99 17.96 -26.87
C LYS A 394 3.07 16.99 -27.65
N PRO A 395 3.44 16.61 -28.88
CA PRO A 395 2.57 15.85 -29.79
C PRO A 395 2.29 14.41 -29.35
N ASN A 396 3.01 13.91 -28.32
CA ASN A 396 2.90 12.57 -27.77
C ASN A 396 2.46 12.57 -26.29
N ASP A 397 1.87 13.63 -25.79
CA ASP A 397 1.29 13.64 -24.45
C ASP A 397 -0.05 12.88 -24.47
N PRO A 398 -0.15 11.71 -23.79
CA PRO A 398 -1.33 10.86 -23.88
C PRO A 398 -2.57 11.52 -23.26
N LEU A 399 -2.37 12.43 -22.33
CA LEU A 399 -3.45 13.11 -21.65
C LEU A 399 -4.04 14.24 -22.49
N LEU A 400 -3.19 15.05 -23.14
CA LEU A 400 -3.64 16.05 -24.11
C LEU A 400 -4.38 15.40 -25.29
N LEU A 401 -3.90 14.26 -25.75
CA LEU A 401 -4.55 13.49 -26.80
C LEU A 401 -5.93 12.96 -26.35
N TYR A 402 -6.03 12.47 -25.11
CA TYR A 402 -7.31 12.09 -24.52
C TYR A 402 -8.26 13.29 -24.45
N LEU A 403 -7.81 14.42 -23.91
CA LEU A 403 -8.62 15.63 -23.78
C LEU A 403 -9.10 16.14 -25.14
N GLN A 404 -8.26 16.13 -26.17
CA GLN A 404 -8.66 16.46 -27.53
C GLN A 404 -9.80 15.56 -28.02
N ALA A 405 -9.67 14.26 -27.81
CA ALA A 405 -10.69 13.30 -28.19
C ALA A 405 -12.00 13.50 -27.42
N ASP A 406 -11.91 13.79 -26.11
CA ASP A 406 -13.07 13.98 -25.25
C ASP A 406 -13.84 15.26 -25.60
N VAL A 407 -13.13 16.39 -25.76
CA VAL A 407 -13.73 17.65 -26.18
C VAL A 407 -14.44 17.51 -27.55
N LEU A 408 -13.78 16.91 -28.54
CA LEU A 408 -14.38 16.66 -29.83
C LEU A 408 -15.62 15.73 -29.73
N SER A 409 -15.54 14.72 -28.89
CA SER A 409 -16.68 13.84 -28.62
C SER A 409 -17.85 14.53 -27.91
N GLN A 410 -17.56 15.54 -27.05
CA GLN A 410 -18.58 16.36 -26.39
C GLN A 410 -19.21 17.37 -27.32
N LYS A 411 -18.45 17.94 -28.26
CA LYS A 411 -19.00 18.80 -29.35
C LYS A 411 -19.99 18.08 -30.26
N GLY A 412 -20.06 16.75 -30.18
CA GLY A 412 -21.01 15.98 -30.97
C GLY A 412 -20.68 15.95 -32.45
N VAL A 413 -19.38 15.94 -32.79
CA VAL A 413 -18.91 15.92 -34.19
C VAL A 413 -19.44 14.68 -34.93
N ASP A 414 -19.86 14.90 -36.20
CA ASP A 414 -20.44 13.84 -37.03
C ASP A 414 -19.47 12.72 -37.33
N PRO A 415 -19.89 11.44 -37.29
CA PRO A 415 -19.00 10.27 -37.50
C PRO A 415 -18.23 10.28 -38.83
N GLY A 416 -18.70 10.98 -39.85
CA GLY A 416 -18.02 11.13 -41.15
C GLY A 416 -17.04 12.31 -41.22
N SER A 417 -17.03 13.20 -40.23
CA SER A 417 -16.25 14.43 -40.29
C SER A 417 -14.74 14.22 -40.05
N PRO A 418 -13.87 15.12 -40.55
CA PRO A 418 -12.44 15.11 -40.22
C PRO A 418 -12.18 15.23 -38.73
N GLU A 419 -13.01 16.00 -38.00
CA GLU A 419 -12.94 16.20 -36.56
C GLU A 419 -13.23 14.92 -35.79
N PHE A 420 -14.21 14.13 -36.23
CA PHE A 420 -14.49 12.83 -35.65
C PHE A 420 -13.31 11.86 -35.84
N GLN A 421 -12.75 11.85 -37.06
CA GLN A 421 -11.55 11.03 -37.32
C GLN A 421 -10.36 11.48 -36.48
N LEU A 422 -10.22 12.80 -36.25
CA LEU A 422 -9.20 13.33 -35.33
C LEU A 422 -9.43 12.84 -33.91
N ALA A 423 -10.68 12.89 -33.42
CA ALA A 423 -11.02 12.37 -32.09
C ALA A 423 -10.63 10.88 -31.92
N VAL A 424 -10.99 10.06 -32.93
CA VAL A 424 -10.65 8.62 -32.92
C VAL A 424 -9.14 8.41 -32.94
N ARG A 425 -8.40 9.12 -33.81
CA ARG A 425 -6.92 9.01 -33.87
C ARG A 425 -6.27 9.41 -32.54
N SER A 426 -6.73 10.52 -31.95
CA SER A 426 -6.20 11.04 -30.69
C SER A 426 -6.48 10.07 -29.54
N ALA A 427 -7.70 9.53 -29.43
CA ALA A 427 -8.04 8.53 -28.42
C ALA A 427 -7.21 7.23 -28.60
N LYS A 428 -7.05 6.72 -29.82
CA LYS A 428 -6.21 5.55 -30.10
C LYS A 428 -4.76 5.81 -29.72
N LYS A 429 -4.21 6.96 -30.09
CA LYS A 429 -2.82 7.32 -29.77
C LYS A 429 -2.63 7.47 -28.26
N ALA A 430 -3.58 8.08 -27.54
CA ALA A 430 -3.56 8.18 -26.09
C ALA A 430 -3.52 6.79 -25.41
N VAL A 431 -4.38 5.87 -25.84
CA VAL A 431 -4.43 4.49 -25.32
C VAL A 431 -3.16 3.70 -25.65
N THR A 432 -2.52 3.97 -26.79
CA THR A 432 -1.25 3.32 -27.17
C THR A 432 -0.09 3.83 -26.33
N LEU A 433 -0.01 5.13 -26.10
CA LEU A 433 1.04 5.76 -25.30
C LEU A 433 0.89 5.46 -23.81
N GLN A 434 -0.34 5.43 -23.30
CA GLN A 434 -0.65 5.13 -21.91
C GLN A 434 -1.80 4.12 -21.82
N PRO A 435 -1.51 2.80 -21.89
CA PRO A 435 -2.53 1.75 -21.87
C PRO A 435 -3.39 1.70 -20.61
N THR A 436 -2.92 2.27 -19.50
CA THR A 436 -3.62 2.33 -18.20
C THR A 436 -4.59 3.51 -18.08
N LEU A 437 -4.63 4.44 -19.04
CA LEU A 437 -5.52 5.59 -19.02
C LEU A 437 -6.97 5.16 -19.33
N ALA A 438 -7.71 4.80 -18.26
CA ALA A 438 -9.10 4.30 -18.37
C ALA A 438 -10.02 5.31 -19.09
N ALA A 439 -9.90 6.61 -18.80
CA ALA A 439 -10.70 7.67 -19.40
C ALA A 439 -10.56 7.71 -20.93
N ALA A 440 -9.33 7.57 -21.47
CA ALA A 440 -9.11 7.54 -22.92
C ALA A 440 -9.79 6.31 -23.58
N ARG A 441 -9.77 5.16 -22.90
CA ARG A 441 -10.47 3.95 -23.36
C ARG A 441 -11.98 4.15 -23.37
N THR A 442 -12.51 4.80 -22.34
CA THR A 442 -13.95 5.08 -22.22
C THR A 442 -14.43 6.04 -23.29
N VAL A 443 -13.62 7.07 -23.64
CA VAL A 443 -13.91 7.96 -24.79
C VAL A 443 -13.82 7.20 -26.11
N LEU A 444 -12.78 6.39 -26.31
CA LEU A 444 -12.63 5.59 -27.53
C LEU A 444 -13.81 4.62 -27.71
N ALA A 445 -14.28 3.99 -26.62
CA ALA A 445 -15.47 3.15 -26.66
C ALA A 445 -16.73 3.94 -27.12
N LYS A 446 -16.91 5.20 -26.63
CA LYS A 446 -18.01 6.06 -27.08
C LYS A 446 -17.93 6.33 -28.59
N LEU A 447 -16.75 6.65 -29.09
CA LEU A 447 -16.55 6.91 -30.53
C LEU A 447 -16.80 5.65 -31.37
N TYR A 448 -16.38 4.49 -30.94
CA TYR A 448 -16.68 3.21 -31.59
C TYR A 448 -18.21 2.91 -31.63
N MET A 449 -18.93 3.21 -30.53
CA MET A 449 -20.36 3.01 -30.48
C MET A 449 -21.10 3.90 -31.51
N GLN A 450 -20.63 5.13 -31.73
CA GLN A 450 -21.18 6.06 -32.68
C GLN A 450 -21.04 5.57 -34.13
N THR A 451 -20.04 4.75 -34.41
CA THR A 451 -19.79 4.16 -35.75
C THR A 451 -20.29 2.72 -35.88
N GLY A 452 -20.99 2.19 -34.86
CA GLY A 452 -21.51 0.82 -34.89
C GLY A 452 -20.46 -0.27 -34.60
N GLN A 453 -19.24 0.12 -34.24
CA GLN A 453 -18.15 -0.80 -33.89
C GLN A 453 -18.31 -1.28 -32.42
N TYR A 454 -19.42 -2.00 -32.18
CA TYR A 454 -19.80 -2.38 -30.81
C TYR A 454 -18.85 -3.38 -30.15
N GLN A 455 -18.23 -4.26 -30.95
CA GLN A 455 -17.31 -5.25 -30.39
C GLN A 455 -16.02 -4.60 -29.89
N GLU A 456 -15.49 -3.64 -30.63
CA GLU A 456 -14.34 -2.84 -30.25
C GLU A 456 -14.67 -1.96 -29.02
N ALA A 457 -15.89 -1.42 -28.96
CA ALA A 457 -16.35 -0.67 -27.80
C ALA A 457 -16.40 -1.55 -26.54
N ILE A 458 -16.88 -2.79 -26.62
CA ILE A 458 -16.89 -3.77 -25.52
C ILE A 458 -15.45 -4.01 -25.02
N GLU A 459 -14.51 -4.23 -25.94
CA GLU A 459 -13.12 -4.46 -25.59
C GLU A 459 -12.51 -3.28 -24.84
N GLN A 460 -12.73 -2.05 -25.32
CA GLN A 460 -12.20 -0.85 -24.66
C GLN A 460 -12.85 -0.63 -23.28
N CYS A 461 -14.16 -0.84 -23.14
CA CYS A 461 -14.84 -0.76 -21.84
C CYS A 461 -14.29 -1.78 -20.84
N ARG A 462 -14.08 -3.04 -21.24
CA ARG A 462 -13.49 -4.07 -20.37
C ARG A 462 -12.08 -3.68 -19.91
N LYS A 463 -11.23 -3.22 -20.85
CA LYS A 463 -9.89 -2.74 -20.52
C LYS A 463 -9.90 -1.50 -19.63
N ALA A 464 -10.87 -0.59 -19.80
CA ALA A 464 -11.06 0.54 -18.91
C ALA A 464 -11.38 0.08 -17.47
N LEU A 465 -12.30 -0.89 -17.32
CA LEU A 465 -12.74 -1.44 -16.04
C LEU A 465 -11.68 -2.28 -15.31
N VAL A 466 -10.67 -2.79 -16.02
CA VAL A 466 -9.48 -3.40 -15.38
C VAL A 466 -8.66 -2.33 -14.65
N ASN A 467 -8.51 -1.14 -15.25
CA ASN A 467 -7.71 -0.05 -14.69
C ASN A 467 -8.51 0.83 -13.70
N ASP A 468 -9.79 1.04 -13.96
CA ASP A 468 -10.74 1.71 -13.07
C ASP A 468 -12.03 0.90 -12.91
N PRO A 469 -12.06 -0.02 -11.92
CA PRO A 469 -13.23 -0.88 -11.69
C PRO A 469 -14.50 -0.14 -11.28
N LYS A 470 -14.42 1.16 -10.91
CA LYS A 470 -15.59 1.94 -10.48
C LYS A 470 -16.05 2.96 -11.53
N ASP A 471 -15.47 2.97 -12.73
CA ASP A 471 -15.93 3.84 -13.82
C ASP A 471 -17.38 3.48 -14.23
N GLN A 472 -18.33 4.23 -13.66
CA GLN A 472 -19.77 4.07 -13.95
C GLN A 472 -20.06 4.27 -15.43
N THR A 473 -19.31 5.15 -16.10
CA THR A 473 -19.49 5.45 -17.53
C THR A 473 -19.06 4.26 -18.38
N ALA A 474 -17.93 3.64 -18.05
CA ALA A 474 -17.47 2.43 -18.73
C ALA A 474 -18.44 1.26 -18.53
N VAL A 475 -18.95 1.04 -17.30
CA VAL A 475 -19.97 0.02 -17.03
C VAL A 475 -21.24 0.27 -17.86
N TYR A 476 -21.73 1.52 -17.87
CA TYR A 476 -22.93 1.87 -18.63
C TYR A 476 -22.75 1.66 -20.14
N ARG A 477 -21.63 2.09 -20.71
CA ARG A 477 -21.32 1.90 -22.13
C ARG A 477 -21.14 0.43 -22.49
N LEU A 478 -20.52 -0.35 -21.61
CA LEU A 478 -20.40 -1.80 -21.78
C LEU A 478 -21.78 -2.45 -21.89
N ILE A 479 -22.70 -2.10 -20.99
CA ILE A 479 -24.09 -2.60 -21.05
C ILE A 479 -24.76 -2.23 -22.38
N GLN A 480 -24.60 -0.99 -22.83
CA GLN A 480 -25.18 -0.55 -24.10
C GLN A 480 -24.62 -1.31 -25.30
N ALA A 481 -23.29 -1.49 -25.35
CA ALA A 481 -22.63 -2.21 -26.44
C ALA A 481 -23.01 -3.71 -26.46
N LEU A 482 -23.07 -4.36 -25.27
CA LEU A 482 -23.53 -5.75 -25.15
C LEU A 482 -24.97 -5.94 -25.61
N ARG A 483 -25.86 -4.98 -25.32
CA ARG A 483 -27.25 -5.00 -25.84
C ARG A 483 -27.30 -4.96 -27.38
N LYS A 484 -26.44 -4.13 -28.00
CA LYS A 484 -26.38 -3.98 -29.45
C LYS A 484 -25.82 -5.21 -30.17
N THR A 485 -24.98 -5.97 -29.50
CA THR A 485 -24.36 -7.22 -30.02
C THR A 485 -25.13 -8.49 -29.62
N GLY A 486 -26.22 -8.38 -28.87
CA GLY A 486 -27.02 -9.52 -28.41
C GLY A 486 -26.36 -10.34 -27.28
N GLN A 487 -25.25 -9.90 -26.71
CA GLN A 487 -24.53 -10.56 -25.63
C GLN A 487 -25.17 -10.25 -24.26
N GLN A 488 -26.31 -10.89 -23.96
CA GLN A 488 -27.13 -10.52 -22.78
C GLN A 488 -26.68 -11.14 -21.46
N ARG A 489 -25.82 -12.15 -21.49
CA ARG A 489 -25.47 -12.97 -20.29
C ARG A 489 -24.90 -12.17 -19.12
N GLU A 490 -24.04 -11.19 -19.39
CA GLU A 490 -23.35 -10.37 -18.37
C GLU A 490 -24.16 -9.16 -17.92
N ILE A 491 -25.24 -8.79 -18.64
CA ILE A 491 -25.98 -7.55 -18.41
C ILE A 491 -26.59 -7.46 -17.01
N PRO A 492 -27.23 -8.52 -16.44
CA PRO A 492 -27.82 -8.44 -15.11
C PRO A 492 -26.78 -8.09 -14.02
N GLU A 493 -25.62 -8.71 -14.04
CA GLU A 493 -24.53 -8.45 -13.10
C GLU A 493 -23.98 -7.02 -13.25
N LEU A 494 -23.79 -6.55 -14.48
CA LEU A 494 -23.33 -5.20 -14.76
C LEU A 494 -24.35 -4.14 -14.33
N LEU A 495 -25.65 -4.42 -14.45
CA LEU A 495 -26.73 -3.53 -13.97
C LEU A 495 -26.71 -3.45 -12.44
N GLN A 496 -26.57 -4.58 -11.76
CA GLN A 496 -26.42 -4.60 -10.30
C GLN A 496 -25.20 -3.82 -9.86
N ARG A 497 -24.06 -4.04 -10.49
CA ARG A 497 -22.82 -3.29 -10.23
C ARG A 497 -23.00 -1.79 -10.44
N LEU A 498 -23.67 -1.38 -11.53
CA LEU A 498 -23.94 0.03 -11.80
C LEU A 498 -24.86 0.64 -10.74
N ALA A 499 -25.87 -0.10 -10.28
CA ALA A 499 -26.76 0.33 -9.20
C ALA A 499 -25.98 0.54 -7.89
N GLN A 500 -25.13 -0.40 -7.51
CA GLN A 500 -24.28 -0.30 -6.31
C GLN A 500 -23.31 0.90 -6.39
N LEU A 501 -22.67 1.11 -7.55
CA LEU A 501 -21.78 2.26 -7.75
C LEU A 501 -22.51 3.60 -7.64
N ARG A 502 -23.77 3.66 -8.11
CA ARG A 502 -24.61 4.86 -7.99
C ARG A 502 -25.09 5.09 -6.57
N GLU A 503 -25.49 4.02 -5.87
CA GLU A 503 -25.89 4.11 -4.47
C GLU A 503 -24.72 4.60 -3.60
N GLN A 504 -23.53 4.04 -3.81
CA GLN A 504 -22.34 4.49 -3.10
C GLN A 504 -22.02 5.97 -3.39
N ALA A 505 -22.11 6.39 -4.65
CA ALA A 505 -21.89 7.78 -5.01
C ALA A 505 -22.92 8.73 -4.35
N THR A 506 -24.16 8.27 -4.18
CA THR A 506 -25.21 9.04 -3.48
C THR A 506 -24.96 9.13 -2.00
N LYS A 507 -24.50 8.03 -1.36
CA LYS A 507 -24.09 8.03 0.05
C LYS A 507 -22.90 8.96 0.27
N ASP A 508 -21.87 8.86 -0.57
CA ASP A 508 -20.68 9.73 -0.52
C ASP A 508 -21.09 11.21 -0.71
N GLU A 509 -22.10 11.50 -1.54
CA GLU A 509 -22.64 12.85 -1.72
C GLU A 509 -23.41 13.34 -0.49
N GLN A 510 -24.22 12.48 0.14
CA GLN A 510 -24.95 12.82 1.36
C GLN A 510 -24.00 13.07 2.54
N GLU A 511 -22.95 12.29 2.69
CA GLU A 511 -21.93 12.49 3.72
C GLU A 511 -21.18 13.80 3.54
N ARG A 512 -20.88 14.23 2.30
CA ARG A 512 -20.28 15.53 1.99
C ARG A 512 -21.09 16.72 2.47
N TYR A 513 -22.42 16.62 2.46
CA TYR A 513 -23.30 17.71 2.95
C TYR A 513 -23.47 17.74 4.47
N ARG A 514 -22.99 16.72 5.18
CA ARG A 514 -23.24 16.56 6.61
C ARG A 514 -22.56 17.63 7.48
N TYR A 515 -21.37 18.06 7.05
CA TYR A 515 -20.61 19.11 7.74
C TYR A 515 -19.94 20.01 6.70
N LYS A 516 -20.55 21.18 6.45
CA LYS A 516 -19.88 22.25 5.72
C LYS A 516 -18.95 22.97 6.70
N ILE A 517 -17.65 23.08 6.40
CA ILE A 517 -16.76 23.94 7.17
C ILE A 517 -17.26 25.36 6.97
N PHE A 518 -17.71 26.03 8.03
CA PHE A 518 -18.28 27.36 7.93
C PHE A 518 -17.26 28.32 7.34
N GLU A 519 -17.56 28.85 6.17
CA GLU A 519 -17.00 30.11 5.72
C GLU A 519 -17.64 31.17 6.65
N ASP A 520 -16.82 31.96 7.35
CA ASP A 520 -17.33 33.12 8.06
C ASP A 520 -18.05 34.01 7.05
N ASP A 521 -19.36 33.96 7.03
CA ASP A 521 -20.18 34.89 6.26
C ASP A 521 -20.05 36.24 6.99
N PRO A 522 -19.40 37.26 6.40
CA PRO A 522 -19.25 38.57 7.04
C PRO A 522 -20.59 39.25 7.32
N ALA A 523 -21.71 38.66 6.88
CA ALA A 523 -23.08 39.10 7.15
C ALA A 523 -23.78 38.33 8.29
N SER A 524 -23.17 37.29 8.88
CA SER A 524 -23.75 36.59 10.02
C SER A 524 -23.54 37.42 11.31
N PRO A 525 -24.62 37.83 12.01
CA PRO A 525 -24.48 38.53 13.29
C PRO A 525 -23.79 37.59 14.30
N ALA A 526 -22.75 38.07 14.97
CA ALA A 526 -22.06 37.36 16.04
C ALA A 526 -23.07 36.77 17.03
N PRO A 527 -22.88 35.52 17.53
CA PRO A 527 -23.72 34.98 18.58
C PRO A 527 -23.65 35.91 19.78
N GLN A 528 -24.80 36.45 20.18
CA GLN A 528 -24.90 37.30 21.38
C GLN A 528 -24.57 36.44 22.60
N PRO A 529 -23.91 37.00 23.63
CA PRO A 529 -23.36 36.31 24.78
C PRO A 529 -24.41 35.63 25.66
#